data_1eeeac99ddf6fb0f5af62d644f234975
#
_entry.id   1eeeac99ddf6fb0f5af62d644f234975
#
_cell.length_a   1.000
_cell.length_b   1.000
_cell.length_c   1.000
_cell.angle_alpha   90.00
_cell.angle_beta   90.00
_cell.angle_gamma   90.00
#
_symmetry.space_group_name_H-M   'P 1'
#
loop_
_entity.id
_entity.type
_entity.pdbx_description
1 polymer ?
#
loop_
_entity_poly.entity_id
_entity_poly.type
_entity_poly.pdbx_seq_one_letter_code
_entity_poly.pdbx_strand_id
1 'polypeptide(L)'
;KFISHYGERTNIFKYKFRLNVLLIYPNKPNFTKTIYQKNKSFSKTFSIKKTQQRIKKNIHEYFRTANNDLVYAAKKINPRIGHIIDYLKKQKMCDFVQMTGSGSCCFAIFKSKKTLLKCEKLVKTRYRSYWTAKTKTIT
;
A
#
# COMPACT_ATOMS: atom_id res chain seq x y z
N LYS A 1 4.37 -13.02 5.20
CA LYS A 1 3.41 -13.81 6.02
C LYS A 1 2.00 -13.60 5.50
N PHE A 2 1.18 -14.63 5.50
CA PHE A 2 -0.26 -14.53 5.36
C PHE A 2 -0.87 -14.56 6.75
N ILE A 3 -1.79 -13.67 7.01
CA ILE A 3 -2.48 -13.55 8.29
C ILE A 3 -3.93 -13.96 8.05
N SER A 4 -4.45 -14.85 8.86
CA SER A 4 -5.84 -15.31 8.79
C SER A 4 -6.53 -15.17 10.14
N HIS A 5 -7.85 -15.27 10.14
CA HIS A 5 -8.71 -14.97 11.29
C HIS A 5 -8.45 -13.55 11.83
N TYR A 6 -8.34 -13.37 13.12
CA TYR A 6 -8.07 -12.07 13.76
C TYR A 6 -6.58 -11.77 13.93
N GLY A 7 -5.71 -12.49 13.20
CA GLY A 7 -4.26 -12.31 13.25
C GLY A 7 -3.49 -13.39 14.03
N GLU A 8 -4.19 -14.32 14.65
CA GLU A 8 -3.59 -15.39 15.45
C GLU A 8 -2.98 -16.52 14.60
N ARG A 9 -3.39 -16.64 13.34
CA ARG A 9 -2.83 -17.64 12.42
C ARG A 9 -1.98 -16.98 11.35
N THR A 10 -0.69 -17.32 11.31
CA THR A 10 0.24 -16.82 10.32
C THR A 10 0.90 -17.95 9.55
N ASN A 11 0.90 -17.84 8.22
CA ASN A 11 1.64 -18.75 7.35
C ASN A 11 2.91 -18.05 6.84
N ILE A 12 4.07 -18.71 7.00
CA ILE A 12 5.34 -18.16 6.53
C ILE A 12 5.38 -18.23 5.00
N PHE A 13 5.67 -17.10 4.39
CA PHE A 13 5.92 -17.02 2.96
C PHE A 13 7.42 -17.27 2.71
N LYS A 14 7.74 -18.36 2.01
CA LYS A 14 9.12 -18.82 1.81
C LYS A 14 9.95 -17.96 0.85
N TYR A 15 9.34 -17.03 0.13
CA TYR A 15 10.05 -16.21 -0.86
C TYR A 15 10.47 -14.86 -0.27
N LYS A 16 11.69 -14.46 -0.58
CA LYS A 16 12.26 -13.18 -0.15
C LYS A 16 12.20 -12.19 -1.31
N PHE A 17 11.66 -11.00 -1.06
CA PHE A 17 11.58 -9.92 -2.05
C PHE A 17 12.17 -8.66 -1.46
N ARG A 18 13.06 -8.03 -2.21
CA ARG A 18 13.57 -6.69 -1.89
C ARG A 18 12.84 -5.67 -2.74
N LEU A 19 11.84 -5.03 -2.17
CA LEU A 19 11.07 -3.96 -2.80
C LEU A 19 11.54 -2.61 -2.27
N ASN A 20 11.74 -1.64 -3.16
CA ASN A 20 11.98 -0.26 -2.77
C ASN A 20 10.62 0.39 -2.50
N VAL A 21 10.40 0.90 -1.30
CA VAL A 21 9.12 1.41 -0.84
C VAL A 21 9.27 2.84 -0.34
N LEU A 22 8.39 3.73 -0.79
CA LEU A 22 8.20 5.06 -0.23
C LEU A 22 6.90 5.05 0.59
N LEU A 23 6.99 5.41 1.86
CA LEU A 23 5.86 5.64 2.74
C LEU A 23 5.53 7.13 2.77
N ILE A 24 4.23 7.47 2.78
CA ILE A 24 3.75 8.85 2.83
C ILE A 24 2.59 8.91 3.82
N TYR A 25 2.75 9.70 4.88
CA TYR A 25 1.73 9.92 5.89
C TYR A 25 1.25 11.37 5.86
N PRO A 26 -0.06 11.62 5.66
CA PRO A 26 -0.62 12.96 5.48
C PRO A 26 -0.78 13.76 6.78
N ASN A 27 -0.12 13.35 7.88
CA ASN A 27 -0.21 13.95 9.21
C ASN A 27 -1.66 14.12 9.71
N LYS A 28 -2.54 13.21 9.29
CA LYS A 28 -3.92 13.10 9.76
C LYS A 28 -4.26 11.62 9.92
N PRO A 29 -4.40 11.12 11.15
CA PRO A 29 -4.73 9.72 11.39
C PRO A 29 -6.15 9.39 10.95
N ASN A 30 -6.39 8.12 10.68
CA ASN A 30 -7.73 7.56 10.57
C ASN A 30 -8.05 6.75 11.83
N PHE A 31 -9.28 6.82 12.29
CA PHE A 31 -9.77 5.90 13.32
C PHE A 31 -10.19 4.58 12.66
N THR A 32 -9.45 3.52 12.93
CA THR A 32 -9.66 2.20 12.32
C THR A 32 -11.11 1.73 12.42
N LYS A 33 -11.71 1.83 13.62
CA LYS A 33 -13.12 1.47 13.86
C LYS A 33 -14.06 2.19 12.89
N THR A 34 -13.89 3.50 12.72
CA THR A 34 -14.72 4.32 11.83
C THR A 34 -14.59 3.89 10.37
N ILE A 35 -13.36 3.56 9.92
CA ILE A 35 -13.12 3.09 8.54
C ILE A 35 -13.86 1.77 8.30
N TYR A 36 -13.75 0.80 9.22
CA TYR A 36 -14.45 -0.49 9.10
C TYR A 36 -15.97 -0.33 9.11
N GLN A 37 -16.52 0.52 9.98
CA GLN A 37 -17.95 0.79 10.03
C GLN A 37 -18.49 1.46 8.75
N LYS A 38 -17.69 2.29 8.09
CA LYS A 38 -18.08 2.96 6.83
C LYS A 38 -17.83 2.11 5.59
N ASN A 39 -17.08 1.02 5.72
CA ASN A 39 -16.85 0.10 4.60
C ASN A 39 -18.09 -0.77 4.39
N LYS A 40 -18.66 -0.71 3.17
CA LYS A 40 -19.93 -1.41 2.84
C LYS A 40 -19.71 -2.77 2.18
N SER A 41 -18.51 -3.07 1.75
CA SER A 41 -18.20 -4.30 1.01
C SER A 41 -16.78 -4.76 1.23
N PHE A 42 -16.61 -6.06 1.25
CA PHE A 42 -15.29 -6.72 1.29
C PHE A 42 -15.14 -7.62 0.07
N SER A 43 -13.92 -7.73 -0.42
CA SER A 43 -13.58 -8.66 -1.46
C SER A 43 -13.89 -10.09 -1.04
N LYS A 44 -14.20 -10.94 -2.03
CA LYS A 44 -14.37 -12.37 -1.79
C LYS A 44 -13.08 -12.97 -1.22
N THR A 45 -13.21 -14.03 -0.43
CA THR A 45 -12.07 -14.79 0.10
C THR A 45 -11.13 -15.23 -1.01
N PHE A 46 -9.84 -15.14 -0.78
CA PHE A 46 -8.82 -15.55 -1.75
C PHE A 46 -8.14 -16.86 -1.32
N SER A 47 -7.69 -17.64 -2.30
CA SER A 47 -6.90 -18.84 -2.03
C SER A 47 -5.45 -18.46 -1.74
N ILE A 48 -4.95 -18.80 -0.54
CA ILE A 48 -3.54 -18.60 -0.16
C ILE A 48 -2.60 -19.25 -1.18
N LYS A 49 -2.89 -20.51 -1.59
CA LYS A 49 -2.08 -21.26 -2.56
C LYS A 49 -1.98 -20.55 -3.91
N LYS A 50 -3.11 -20.11 -4.47
CA LYS A 50 -3.14 -19.35 -5.74
C LYS A 50 -2.40 -18.02 -5.62
N THR A 51 -2.55 -17.33 -4.50
CA THR A 51 -1.86 -16.07 -4.23
C THR A 51 -0.35 -16.27 -4.15
N GLN A 52 0.12 -17.30 -3.46
CA GLN A 52 1.54 -17.64 -3.39
C GLN A 52 2.12 -17.93 -4.77
N GLN A 53 1.42 -18.70 -5.62
CA GLN A 53 1.85 -18.99 -6.98
C GLN A 53 1.99 -17.72 -7.83
N ARG A 54 1.01 -16.80 -7.74
CA ARG A 54 1.06 -15.51 -8.46
C ARG A 54 2.23 -14.65 -8.02
N ILE A 55 2.45 -14.52 -6.72
CA ILE A 55 3.58 -13.77 -6.16
C ILE A 55 4.91 -14.40 -6.58
N LYS A 56 5.03 -15.74 -6.55
CA LYS A 56 6.22 -16.46 -7.02
C LYS A 56 6.52 -16.17 -8.49
N LYS A 57 5.48 -16.14 -9.32
CA LYS A 57 5.61 -15.88 -10.76
C LYS A 57 6.05 -14.45 -11.02
N ASN A 58 5.37 -13.46 -10.46
CA ASN A 58 5.71 -12.05 -10.63
C ASN A 58 5.05 -11.20 -9.53
N ILE A 59 5.84 -10.74 -8.57
CA ILE A 59 5.34 -9.93 -7.46
C ILE A 59 4.83 -8.56 -7.90
N HIS A 60 5.44 -7.93 -8.89
CA HIS A 60 5.00 -6.63 -9.40
C HIS A 60 3.65 -6.73 -10.11
N GLU A 61 3.45 -7.79 -10.89
CA GLU A 61 2.15 -8.06 -11.51
C GLU A 61 1.07 -8.37 -10.47
N TYR A 62 1.41 -9.15 -9.44
CA TYR A 62 0.50 -9.40 -8.33
C TYR A 62 0.03 -8.10 -7.68
N PHE A 63 0.95 -7.17 -7.37
CA PHE A 63 0.58 -5.90 -6.76
C PHE A 63 -0.36 -5.06 -7.63
N ARG A 64 -0.20 -5.06 -8.96
CA ARG A 64 -1.10 -4.32 -9.85
C ARG A 64 -2.56 -4.76 -9.76
N THR A 65 -2.79 -5.99 -9.33
CA THR A 65 -4.14 -6.55 -9.13
C THR A 65 -4.56 -6.59 -7.66
N ALA A 66 -3.65 -6.26 -6.75
CA ALA A 66 -3.95 -6.21 -5.32
C ALA A 66 -4.82 -4.99 -5.00
N ASN A 67 -5.80 -5.20 -4.15
CA ASN A 67 -6.71 -4.15 -3.69
C ASN A 67 -6.70 -4.04 -2.17
N ASN A 68 -7.13 -2.89 -1.68
CA ASN A 68 -7.44 -2.68 -0.27
C ASN A 68 -8.89 -2.20 -0.17
N ASP A 69 -9.77 -3.04 0.33
CA ASP A 69 -11.20 -2.80 0.40
C ASP A 69 -11.57 -1.54 1.20
N LEU A 70 -10.72 -1.15 2.14
CA LEU A 70 -10.95 0.00 3.01
C LEU A 70 -10.66 1.36 2.34
N VAL A 71 -10.00 1.37 1.17
CA VAL A 71 -9.58 2.62 0.49
C VAL A 71 -10.75 3.52 0.18
N TYR A 72 -11.87 2.97 -0.28
CA TYR A 72 -13.04 3.77 -0.62
C TYR A 72 -13.59 4.52 0.59
N ALA A 73 -13.80 3.82 1.70
CA ALA A 73 -14.26 4.42 2.95
C ALA A 73 -13.25 5.42 3.50
N ALA A 74 -11.96 5.07 3.47
CA ALA A 74 -10.88 5.93 3.93
C ALA A 74 -10.76 7.24 3.13
N LYS A 75 -10.89 7.20 1.80
CA LYS A 75 -10.89 8.39 0.94
C LYS A 75 -12.05 9.34 1.26
N LYS A 76 -13.23 8.81 1.58
CA LYS A 76 -14.38 9.63 1.97
C LYS A 76 -14.18 10.35 3.30
N ILE A 77 -13.52 9.69 4.28
CA ILE A 77 -13.27 10.24 5.61
C ILE A 77 -12.05 11.18 5.59
N ASN A 78 -11.01 10.80 4.85
CA ASN A 78 -9.77 11.56 4.72
C ASN A 78 -9.38 11.71 3.24
N PRO A 79 -9.85 12.76 2.56
CA PRO A 79 -9.58 12.98 1.13
C PRO A 79 -8.08 13.11 0.79
N ARG A 80 -7.22 13.45 1.78
CA ARG A 80 -5.76 13.50 1.58
C ARG A 80 -5.19 12.18 1.08
N ILE A 81 -5.79 11.05 1.48
CA ILE A 81 -5.42 9.71 0.99
C ILE A 81 -5.66 9.61 -0.53
N GLY A 82 -6.81 10.07 -0.99
CA GLY A 82 -7.14 10.13 -2.42
C GLY A 82 -6.13 10.98 -3.19
N HIS A 83 -5.86 12.17 -2.71
CA HIS A 83 -4.89 13.09 -3.34
C HIS A 83 -3.50 12.47 -3.47
N ILE A 84 -3.00 11.77 -2.43
CA ILE A 84 -1.71 11.06 -2.49
C ILE A 84 -1.75 9.95 -3.54
N ILE A 85 -2.74 9.06 -3.47
CA ILE A 85 -2.84 7.90 -4.36
C ILE A 85 -2.94 8.35 -5.81
N ASP A 86 -3.81 9.31 -6.10
CA ASP A 86 -4.06 9.80 -7.46
C ASP A 86 -2.84 10.56 -8.01
N TYR A 87 -2.16 11.33 -7.16
CA TYR A 87 -0.90 11.97 -7.53
C TYR A 87 0.19 10.96 -7.88
N LEU A 88 0.39 9.96 -7.02
CA LEU A 88 1.43 8.93 -7.23
C LEU A 88 1.13 8.04 -8.43
N LYS A 89 -0.14 7.69 -8.67
CA LYS A 89 -0.55 6.91 -9.86
C LYS A 89 -0.24 7.62 -11.17
N LYS A 90 -0.27 8.95 -11.19
CA LYS A 90 0.13 9.74 -12.35
C LYS A 90 1.65 9.71 -12.60
N GLN A 91 2.45 9.33 -11.59
CA GLN A 91 3.88 9.20 -11.75
C GLN A 91 4.21 7.86 -12.41
N LYS A 92 4.56 7.86 -13.70
CA LYS A 92 4.90 6.64 -14.48
C LYS A 92 6.03 5.80 -13.86
N MET A 93 6.80 6.36 -12.93
CA MET A 93 7.87 5.68 -12.22
C MET A 93 7.40 4.81 -11.04
N CYS A 94 6.15 4.94 -10.61
CA CYS A 94 5.58 4.11 -9.55
C CYS A 94 5.00 2.82 -10.15
N ASP A 95 5.47 1.67 -9.68
CA ASP A 95 4.96 0.37 -10.11
C ASP A 95 3.59 0.06 -9.51
N PHE A 96 3.44 0.43 -8.23
CA PHE A 96 2.23 0.20 -7.46
C PHE A 96 2.06 1.27 -6.39
N VAL A 97 0.82 1.66 -6.13
CA VAL A 97 0.46 2.65 -5.12
C VAL A 97 -0.78 2.19 -4.39
N GLN A 98 -0.73 2.18 -3.06
CA GLN A 98 -1.88 1.80 -2.23
C GLN A 98 -1.79 2.43 -0.83
N MET A 99 -2.90 2.38 -0.09
CA MET A 99 -2.98 2.70 1.33
C MET A 99 -2.65 1.47 2.19
N THR A 100 -1.99 1.64 3.32
CA THR A 100 -1.74 0.54 4.26
C THR A 100 -2.92 0.35 5.22
N GLY A 101 -3.40 -0.88 5.40
CA GLY A 101 -4.47 -1.19 6.35
C GLY A 101 -5.66 -0.24 6.24
N SER A 102 -6.10 0.34 7.35
CA SER A 102 -7.18 1.34 7.43
C SER A 102 -6.71 2.78 7.12
N GLY A 103 -5.44 2.94 6.78
CA GLY A 103 -4.84 4.26 6.49
C GLY A 103 -4.35 4.95 7.78
N SER A 104 -3.96 6.20 7.71
CA SER A 104 -3.92 7.08 6.54
C SER A 104 -2.61 6.99 5.75
N CYS A 105 -1.64 6.19 6.20
CA CYS A 105 -0.38 6.03 5.48
C CYS A 105 -0.62 5.37 4.11
N CYS A 106 -0.02 5.96 3.08
CA CYS A 106 0.04 5.43 1.73
C CYS A 106 1.46 4.94 1.43
N PHE A 107 1.58 4.03 0.49
CA PHE A 107 2.89 3.58 0.02
C PHE A 107 2.94 3.45 -1.49
N ALA A 108 4.14 3.62 -2.03
CA ALA A 108 4.44 3.34 -3.43
C ALA A 108 5.63 2.38 -3.53
N ILE A 109 5.57 1.47 -4.51
CA ILE A 109 6.62 0.51 -4.81
C ILE A 109 7.33 0.93 -6.10
N PHE A 110 8.65 0.75 -6.13
CA PHE A 110 9.51 1.14 -7.24
C PHE A 110 10.45 0.02 -7.66
N LYS A 111 10.70 -0.11 -8.95
CA LYS A 111 11.68 -1.06 -9.50
C LYS A 111 13.11 -0.72 -9.09
N SER A 112 13.41 0.57 -8.91
CA SER A 112 14.77 1.01 -8.58
C SER A 112 14.81 2.06 -7.47
N LYS A 113 15.94 2.11 -6.75
CA LYS A 113 16.21 3.17 -5.77
C LYS A 113 16.22 4.57 -6.43
N LYS A 114 16.72 4.67 -7.67
CA LYS A 114 16.78 5.93 -8.44
C LYS A 114 15.38 6.53 -8.65
N THR A 115 14.44 5.71 -9.12
CA THR A 115 13.04 6.14 -9.33
C THR A 115 12.34 6.50 -8.03
N LEU A 116 12.60 5.75 -6.94
CA LEU A 116 12.10 6.08 -5.60
C LEU A 116 12.58 7.47 -5.15
N LEU A 117 13.90 7.75 -5.23
CA LEU A 117 14.47 9.04 -4.80
C LEU A 117 13.90 10.21 -5.61
N LYS A 118 13.73 10.03 -6.93
CA LYS A 118 13.09 11.03 -7.77
C LYS A 118 11.64 11.32 -7.34
N CYS A 119 10.87 10.26 -7.07
CA CYS A 119 9.49 10.41 -6.63
C CYS A 119 9.39 11.04 -5.23
N GLU A 120 10.27 10.65 -4.29
CA GLU A 120 10.32 11.26 -2.96
C GLU A 120 10.51 12.78 -3.04
N LYS A 121 11.44 13.24 -3.89
CA LYS A 121 11.67 14.68 -4.10
C LYS A 121 10.41 15.39 -4.58
N LEU A 122 9.70 14.82 -5.55
CA LEU A 122 8.43 15.37 -6.06
C LEU A 122 7.35 15.41 -4.98
N VAL A 123 7.23 14.34 -4.18
CA VAL A 123 6.27 14.28 -3.06
C VAL A 123 6.59 15.35 -2.02
N LYS A 124 7.84 15.49 -1.60
CA LYS A 124 8.26 16.51 -0.62
C LYS A 124 8.03 17.95 -1.10
N THR A 125 8.23 18.20 -2.39
CA THR A 125 7.95 19.53 -2.99
C THR A 125 6.45 19.83 -2.96
N ARG A 126 5.60 18.85 -3.30
CA ARG A 126 4.15 19.05 -3.40
C ARG A 126 3.44 19.02 -2.04
N TYR A 127 3.89 18.15 -1.15
CA TYR A 127 3.27 17.88 0.16
C TYR A 127 4.25 18.16 1.30
N ARG A 128 4.68 19.40 1.43
CA ARG A 128 5.75 19.82 2.37
C ARG A 128 5.50 19.43 3.83
N SER A 129 4.24 19.41 4.24
CA SER A 129 3.84 19.05 5.61
C SER A 129 3.65 17.55 5.84
N TYR A 130 3.75 16.70 4.80
CA TYR A 130 3.55 15.26 4.95
C TYR A 130 4.85 14.58 5.34
N TRP A 131 4.72 13.60 6.25
CA TRP A 131 5.87 12.77 6.58
C TRP A 131 6.12 11.75 5.47
N THR A 132 7.39 11.53 5.16
CA THR A 132 7.81 10.52 4.18
C THR A 132 8.99 9.72 4.70
N ALA A 133 9.02 8.42 4.40
CA ALA A 133 10.14 7.54 4.68
C ALA A 133 10.43 6.59 3.52
N LYS A 134 11.72 6.41 3.24
CA LYS A 134 12.22 5.40 2.32
C LYS A 134 12.52 4.13 3.10
N THR A 135 12.09 2.99 2.59
CA THR A 135 12.39 1.72 3.21
C THR A 135 12.52 0.61 2.15
N LYS A 136 12.92 -0.56 2.61
CA LYS A 136 12.90 -1.79 1.83
C LYS A 136 12.15 -2.84 2.61
N THR A 137 11.54 -3.78 1.91
CA THR A 137 10.96 -4.94 2.60
C THR A 137 12.06 -5.73 3.31
N ILE A 138 11.75 -6.19 4.51
CA ILE A 138 12.60 -7.12 5.27
C ILE A 138 12.44 -8.50 4.65
N THR A 139 13.54 -9.19 4.44
CA THR A 139 13.58 -10.54 3.86
C THR A 139 13.98 -11.57 4.89
#